data_8f9e86969c58f03ab52f7c6254d9d9ce
#
_entry.id   8f9e86969c58f03ab52f7c6254d9d9ce
#
_cell.length_a   1.000
_cell.length_b   1.000
_cell.length_c   1.000
_cell.angle_alpha   90.00
_cell.angle_beta   90.00
_cell.angle_gamma   90.00
#
_symmetry.space_group_name_H-M   'P 1'
#
loop_
_entity.id
_entity.type
_entity.pdbx_description
1 polymer ?
#
loop_
_entity_poly.entity_id
_entity_poly.type
_entity_poly.pdbx_seq_one_letter_code
_entity_poly.pdbx_strand_id
1 'polypeptide(L)'
;MVFKNKWFQLCLAAVLGLVVLLLPRPEGTKFKVAGDPTQELLRQVGEHFVLVPPEKAAPGTYTLQARNPGTPEATAKFLQQKAGEVELKKVEIGYVDGLSPKAKRFLAVLAFLIFLFVAEPIPLEITAICIAVFLVVMDIGSVKDAWAPYMHPVVVFIMCCLIFAIALEKTGTTKRLGYFIIRKAGRSLVRFTFIISIGLGLASGVMHDAAACAIGLVTMLPLMRAVGIPPYSNTAKFMMLSLPFACSAGGMGTLIGGGRNMVAAAFLKEFTGIELTFFDWILYALPAAIVTVPAAVAIVYLVYRPEAHYQLPEFHEELGPWTPAEKRNMIVIGLTFLAWLTKGLHGIDYS
;
A
#
# COMPACT_ATOMS: atom_id res chain seq x y z
N MET A 1 16.38 26.93 2.81
CA MET A 1 17.61 26.28 2.30
C MET A 1 18.07 25.09 3.15
N VAL A 2 17.93 25.12 4.46
CA VAL A 2 18.34 24.05 5.41
C VAL A 2 17.59 22.72 5.18
N PHE A 3 16.29 22.77 4.90
CA PHE A 3 15.47 21.57 4.64
C PHE A 3 15.79 20.80 3.34
N LYS A 4 16.63 21.35 2.44
CA LYS A 4 17.08 20.65 1.24
C LYS A 4 18.33 19.80 1.46
N ASN A 5 18.96 19.87 2.63
CA ASN A 5 20.14 19.08 2.95
C ASN A 5 19.71 17.68 3.44
N LYS A 6 20.06 16.65 2.68
CA LYS A 6 19.74 15.25 2.98
C LYS A 6 20.26 14.78 4.35
N TRP A 7 21.46 15.23 4.73
CA TRP A 7 22.04 14.91 6.05
C TRP A 7 21.24 15.54 7.19
N PHE A 8 20.77 16.78 7.02
CA PHE A 8 19.91 17.42 8.00
C PHE A 8 18.59 16.66 8.18
N GLN A 9 17.98 16.22 7.08
CA GLN A 9 16.75 15.42 7.12
C GLN A 9 16.96 14.06 7.81
N LEU A 10 18.09 13.39 7.57
CA LEU A 10 18.44 12.13 8.25
C LEU A 10 18.64 12.34 9.76
N CYS A 11 19.35 13.41 10.15
CA CYS A 11 19.51 13.76 11.57
C CYS A 11 18.16 14.06 12.23
N LEU A 12 17.28 14.79 11.54
CA LEU A 12 15.96 15.12 12.07
C LEU A 12 15.09 13.87 12.24
N ALA A 13 15.13 12.94 11.27
CA ALA A 13 14.47 11.64 11.40
C ALA A 13 14.95 10.87 12.63
N ALA A 14 16.28 10.80 12.81
CA ALA A 14 16.89 10.11 13.95
C ALA A 14 16.48 10.77 15.30
N VAL A 15 16.45 12.10 15.34
CA VAL A 15 15.99 12.86 16.53
C VAL A 15 14.54 12.54 16.84
N LEU A 16 13.65 12.51 15.83
CA LEU A 16 12.24 12.16 16.04
C LEU A 16 12.07 10.75 16.62
N GLY A 17 12.76 9.77 16.05
CA GLY A 17 12.75 8.41 16.58
C GLY A 17 13.28 8.33 18.02
N LEU A 18 14.38 9.06 18.30
CA LEU A 18 14.97 9.12 19.63
C LEU A 18 14.05 9.79 20.66
N VAL A 19 13.38 10.88 20.28
CA VAL A 19 12.40 11.56 21.15
C VAL A 19 11.29 10.59 21.55
N VAL A 20 10.70 9.85 20.58
CA VAL A 20 9.67 8.85 20.90
C VAL A 20 10.23 7.75 21.79
N LEU A 21 11.48 7.32 21.60
CA LEU A 21 12.14 6.31 22.43
C LEU A 21 12.38 6.79 23.87
N LEU A 22 12.64 8.08 24.08
CA LEU A 22 12.90 8.68 25.39
C LEU A 22 11.63 9.07 26.13
N LEU A 23 10.50 9.31 25.46
CA LEU A 23 9.24 9.64 26.09
C LEU A 23 8.84 8.54 27.10
N PRO A 24 8.28 8.91 28.27
CA PRO A 24 7.74 7.92 29.19
C PRO A 24 6.61 7.15 28.52
N ARG A 25 6.55 5.84 28.75
CA ARG A 25 5.46 5.02 28.24
C ARG A 25 4.29 4.97 29.22
N PRO A 26 3.04 4.88 28.74
CA PRO A 26 1.90 4.59 29.60
C PRO A 26 2.11 3.25 30.31
N GLU A 27 2.05 3.24 31.62
CA GLU A 27 2.19 2.03 32.42
C GLU A 27 0.92 1.19 32.32
N GLY A 28 1.10 -0.11 32.10
CA GLY A 28 0.00 -1.08 32.10
C GLY A 28 0.02 -1.93 33.36
N THR A 29 -1.17 -2.24 33.85
CA THR A 29 -1.34 -3.07 35.04
C THR A 29 -1.95 -4.44 34.75
N LYS A 30 -2.48 -4.63 33.53
CA LYS A 30 -3.12 -5.88 33.12
C LYS A 30 -2.27 -6.62 32.09
N PHE A 31 -2.08 -7.88 32.31
CA PHE A 31 -1.30 -8.78 31.47
C PHE A 31 -2.15 -9.96 31.03
N LYS A 32 -2.03 -10.33 29.77
CA LYS A 32 -2.63 -11.54 29.22
C LYS A 32 -1.56 -12.62 29.17
N VAL A 33 -1.85 -13.73 29.79
CA VAL A 33 -0.99 -14.92 29.77
C VAL A 33 -1.68 -15.96 28.92
N ALA A 34 -1.06 -16.31 27.77
CA ALA A 34 -1.51 -17.39 26.90
C ALA A 34 -0.63 -18.61 27.12
N GLY A 35 -1.24 -19.76 27.16
CA GLY A 35 -0.63 -21.05 27.49
C GLY A 35 -1.58 -21.81 28.41
N ASP A 36 -1.26 -23.02 28.73
CA ASP A 36 -2.04 -23.80 29.70
C ASP A 36 -1.35 -23.65 31.09
N PRO A 37 -1.55 -22.51 31.81
CA PRO A 37 -0.93 -22.29 33.09
C PRO A 37 -1.55 -23.28 34.08
N THR A 38 -0.71 -24.15 34.61
CA THR A 38 -1.09 -25.05 35.67
C THR A 38 -1.63 -24.24 36.86
N GLN A 39 -2.56 -24.80 37.60
CA GLN A 39 -3.05 -24.20 38.88
C GLN A 39 -1.89 -23.81 39.79
N GLU A 40 -0.75 -24.45 39.67
CA GLU A 40 0.50 -24.16 40.37
C GLU A 40 1.05 -22.76 40.06
N LEU A 41 1.08 -22.33 38.79
CA LEU A 41 1.52 -20.96 38.43
C LEU A 41 0.55 -19.92 39.02
N LEU A 42 -0.76 -20.14 38.89
CA LEU A 42 -1.77 -19.26 39.43
C LEU A 42 -1.69 -19.14 40.96
N ARG A 43 -1.32 -20.21 41.66
CA ARG A 43 -1.08 -20.23 43.10
C ARG A 43 0.17 -19.44 43.47
N GLN A 44 1.29 -19.62 42.77
CA GLN A 44 2.55 -18.91 43.01
C GLN A 44 2.47 -17.41 42.71
N VAL A 45 1.73 -17.01 41.68
CA VAL A 45 1.55 -15.59 41.33
C VAL A 45 0.38 -14.92 42.03
N GLY A 46 -0.50 -15.67 42.71
CA GLY A 46 -1.73 -15.18 43.35
C GLY A 46 -1.49 -14.15 44.47
N GLU A 47 -0.30 -14.09 45.05
CA GLU A 47 0.07 -13.05 46.01
C GLU A 47 0.26 -11.68 45.36
N HIS A 48 0.71 -11.64 44.12
CA HIS A 48 1.07 -10.42 43.42
C HIS A 48 0.03 -10.02 42.35
N PHE A 49 -0.81 -10.95 41.91
CA PHE A 49 -1.79 -10.74 40.86
C PHE A 49 -3.18 -11.17 41.22
N VAL A 50 -4.19 -10.50 40.66
CA VAL A 50 -5.60 -10.88 40.71
C VAL A 50 -6.01 -11.42 39.37
N LEU A 51 -6.67 -12.57 39.35
CA LEU A 51 -7.29 -13.11 38.15
C LEU A 51 -8.50 -12.27 37.76
N VAL A 52 -8.48 -11.68 36.57
CA VAL A 52 -9.63 -10.93 36.05
C VAL A 52 -10.43 -11.85 35.14
N PRO A 53 -11.76 -12.02 35.38
CA PRO A 53 -12.60 -12.84 34.51
C PRO A 53 -12.53 -12.30 33.06
N PRO A 54 -12.35 -13.15 32.04
CA PRO A 54 -12.25 -12.71 30.66
C PRO A 54 -13.62 -12.29 30.13
N GLU A 55 -13.72 -11.10 29.56
CA GLU A 55 -14.95 -10.66 28.88
C GLU A 55 -15.19 -11.43 27.53
N LYS A 56 -14.14 -11.86 26.87
CA LYS A 56 -14.16 -12.74 25.67
C LYS A 56 -12.79 -13.41 25.55
N ALA A 57 -12.59 -14.57 26.09
CA ALA A 57 -11.30 -15.27 26.00
C ALA A 57 -11.37 -16.54 25.18
N ALA A 58 -10.33 -16.77 24.38
CA ALA A 58 -10.03 -18.07 23.81
C ALA A 58 -9.68 -19.06 24.96
N PRO A 59 -10.03 -20.34 24.86
CA PRO A 59 -9.65 -21.33 25.86
C PRO A 59 -8.14 -21.34 26.07
N GLY A 60 -7.70 -21.40 27.35
CA GLY A 60 -6.27 -21.35 27.70
C GLY A 60 -5.67 -19.95 27.86
N THR A 61 -6.47 -18.89 27.91
CA THR A 61 -6.00 -17.51 28.09
C THR A 61 -6.52 -16.91 29.40
N TYR A 62 -5.60 -16.40 30.21
CA TYR A 62 -5.93 -15.77 31.51
C TYR A 62 -5.46 -14.32 31.52
N THR A 63 -6.26 -13.44 32.14
CA THR A 63 -5.88 -12.04 32.36
C THR A 63 -5.50 -11.86 33.83
N LEU A 64 -4.27 -11.42 34.08
CA LEU A 64 -3.72 -11.16 35.40
C LEU A 64 -3.60 -9.66 35.61
N GLN A 65 -4.12 -9.13 36.70
CA GLN A 65 -3.95 -7.73 37.09
C GLN A 65 -3.00 -7.66 38.29
N ALA A 66 -1.93 -6.86 38.14
CA ALA A 66 -1.00 -6.63 39.25
C ALA A 66 -1.69 -5.92 40.42
N ARG A 67 -1.50 -6.40 41.66
CA ARG A 67 -2.03 -5.77 42.89
C ARG A 67 -1.27 -4.49 43.22
N ASN A 68 0.06 -4.52 43.04
CA ASN A 68 0.91 -3.33 43.19
C ASN A 68 1.58 -3.07 41.85
N PRO A 69 1.30 -1.94 41.16
CA PRO A 69 1.95 -1.59 39.90
C PRO A 69 3.41 -1.24 40.18
N GLY A 70 4.27 -2.22 40.05
CA GLY A 70 5.71 -2.00 39.84
C GLY A 70 5.94 -1.53 38.37
N THR A 71 7.20 -1.30 37.98
CA THR A 71 7.45 -1.04 36.58
C THR A 71 6.96 -2.22 35.73
N PRO A 72 6.21 -2.02 34.63
CA PRO A 72 5.64 -3.11 33.82
C PRO A 72 6.69 -4.13 33.35
N GLU A 73 7.94 -3.69 33.17
CA GLU A 73 9.07 -4.54 32.81
C GLU A 73 9.46 -5.50 33.95
N ALA A 74 9.51 -5.02 35.18
CA ALA A 74 9.81 -5.86 36.33
C ALA A 74 8.71 -6.90 36.53
N THR A 75 7.44 -6.50 36.34
CA THR A 75 6.27 -7.37 36.45
C THR A 75 6.27 -8.45 35.35
N ALA A 76 6.56 -8.08 34.11
CA ALA A 76 6.66 -9.03 33.00
C ALA A 76 7.83 -10.00 33.19
N LYS A 77 9.00 -9.50 33.63
CA LYS A 77 10.15 -10.35 33.96
C LYS A 77 9.87 -11.32 35.09
N PHE A 78 9.18 -10.84 36.15
CA PHE A 78 8.76 -11.68 37.24
C PHE A 78 7.83 -12.82 36.78
N LEU A 79 6.84 -12.49 35.94
CA LEU A 79 5.94 -13.50 35.37
C LEU A 79 6.68 -14.50 34.48
N GLN A 80 7.63 -14.04 33.64
CA GLN A 80 8.45 -14.90 32.81
C GLN A 80 9.35 -15.83 33.63
N GLN A 81 9.96 -15.31 34.70
CA GLN A 81 10.79 -16.10 35.61
C GLN A 81 9.96 -17.18 36.31
N LYS A 82 8.78 -16.81 36.83
CA LYS A 82 7.88 -17.76 37.49
C LYS A 82 7.31 -18.81 36.53
N ALA A 83 7.01 -18.43 35.30
CA ALA A 83 6.60 -19.36 34.26
C ALA A 83 7.72 -20.36 33.90
N GLY A 84 8.98 -19.92 33.92
CA GLY A 84 10.16 -20.78 33.71
C GLY A 84 10.39 -21.78 34.87
N GLU A 85 10.12 -21.37 36.11
CA GLU A 85 10.23 -22.25 37.29
C GLU A 85 9.21 -23.41 37.28
N VAL A 86 8.07 -23.25 36.57
CA VAL A 86 6.98 -24.26 36.49
C VAL A 86 7.06 -25.09 35.18
N GLU A 87 8.18 -25.05 34.44
CA GLU A 87 8.40 -25.81 33.18
C GLU A 87 7.33 -25.63 32.10
N LEU A 88 6.67 -24.49 32.02
CA LEU A 88 5.68 -24.22 31.00
C LEU A 88 6.36 -23.97 29.64
N LYS A 89 6.19 -24.88 28.71
CA LYS A 89 6.85 -24.88 27.39
C LYS A 89 6.53 -23.71 26.48
N LYS A 90 5.44 -22.96 26.69
CA LYS A 90 5.05 -21.79 25.89
C LYS A 90 4.15 -20.86 26.71
N VAL A 91 4.71 -19.89 27.37
CA VAL A 91 3.93 -18.79 27.98
C VAL A 91 4.22 -17.52 27.21
N GLU A 92 3.19 -17.00 26.53
CA GLU A 92 3.24 -15.67 25.92
C GLU A 92 2.59 -14.66 26.87
N ILE A 93 3.36 -13.64 27.28
CA ILE A 93 2.88 -12.57 28.13
C ILE A 93 2.58 -11.37 27.23
N GLY A 94 1.29 -11.07 27.07
CA GLY A 94 0.79 -9.89 26.38
C GLY A 94 0.40 -8.78 27.32
N TYR A 95 0.47 -7.53 26.87
CA TYR A 95 -0.04 -6.38 27.60
C TYR A 95 -1.51 -6.15 27.20
N VAL A 96 -2.42 -6.04 28.17
CA VAL A 96 -3.84 -5.73 27.93
C VAL A 96 -4.07 -4.23 27.99
N ASP A 97 -3.38 -3.54 28.88
CA ASP A 97 -3.37 -2.09 29.00
C ASP A 97 -1.94 -1.56 28.99
N GLY A 98 -1.79 -0.28 28.67
CA GLY A 98 -0.49 0.35 28.57
C GLY A 98 0.26 0.00 27.27
N LEU A 99 1.49 0.45 27.17
CA LEU A 99 2.36 0.27 26.01
C LEU A 99 3.52 -0.68 26.34
N SER A 100 3.63 -1.80 25.63
CA SER A 100 4.74 -2.73 25.84
C SER A 100 6.08 -2.10 25.42
N PRO A 101 7.23 -2.56 25.99
CA PRO A 101 8.54 -2.09 25.55
C PRO A 101 8.80 -2.27 24.06
N LYS A 102 8.35 -3.40 23.48
CA LYS A 102 8.44 -3.67 22.04
C LYS A 102 7.58 -2.70 21.22
N ALA A 103 6.34 -2.43 21.68
CA ALA A 103 5.45 -1.48 21.02
C ALA A 103 6.01 -0.05 21.06
N LYS A 104 6.64 0.37 22.16
CA LYS A 104 7.33 1.67 22.24
C LYS A 104 8.48 1.76 21.24
N ARG A 105 9.33 0.74 21.16
CA ARG A 105 10.42 0.66 20.18
C ARG A 105 9.87 0.69 18.75
N PHE A 106 8.77 -0.03 18.49
CA PHE A 106 8.09 0.01 17.21
C PHE A 106 7.59 1.41 16.83
N LEU A 107 6.96 2.15 17.77
CA LEU A 107 6.52 3.52 17.53
C LEU A 107 7.70 4.47 17.24
N ALA A 108 8.84 4.28 17.88
CA ALA A 108 10.03 5.06 17.61
C ALA A 108 10.58 4.80 16.19
N VAL A 109 10.65 3.53 15.78
CA VAL A 109 11.03 3.13 14.42
C VAL A 109 10.00 3.66 13.41
N LEU A 110 8.73 3.55 13.71
CA LEU A 110 7.65 4.04 12.84
C LEU A 110 7.75 5.56 12.61
N ALA A 111 7.94 6.35 13.67
CA ALA A 111 8.11 7.80 13.56
C ALA A 111 9.34 8.16 12.70
N PHE A 112 10.46 7.49 12.89
CA PHE A 112 11.67 7.62 12.09
C PHE A 112 11.39 7.31 10.60
N LEU A 113 10.77 6.16 10.31
CA LEU A 113 10.51 5.70 8.95
C LEU A 113 9.48 6.57 8.22
N ILE A 114 8.40 7.02 8.91
CA ILE A 114 7.42 7.94 8.33
C ILE A 114 8.12 9.21 7.84
N PHE A 115 9.03 9.77 8.65
CA PHE A 115 9.77 10.95 8.25
C PHE A 115 10.65 10.67 7.02
N LEU A 116 11.32 9.51 6.95
CA LEU A 116 12.13 9.12 5.79
C LEU A 116 11.27 8.99 4.52
N PHE A 117 10.07 8.41 4.62
CA PHE A 117 9.15 8.28 3.49
C PHE A 117 8.60 9.64 3.01
N VAL A 118 8.39 10.58 3.92
CA VAL A 118 7.84 11.91 3.56
C VAL A 118 8.94 12.85 3.03
N ALA A 119 10.12 12.82 3.63
CA ALA A 119 11.22 13.73 3.28
C ALA A 119 12.10 13.20 2.14
N GLU A 120 12.07 11.90 1.88
CA GLU A 120 12.84 11.19 0.84
C GLU A 120 14.33 11.54 0.78
N PRO A 121 15.06 11.60 1.93
CA PRO A 121 16.49 11.90 1.91
C PRO A 121 17.32 10.78 1.24
N ILE A 122 16.81 9.56 1.27
CA ILE A 122 17.34 8.36 0.62
C ILE A 122 16.25 7.75 -0.29
N PRO A 123 16.62 6.94 -1.30
CA PRO A 123 15.64 6.28 -2.16
C PRO A 123 14.62 5.45 -1.37
N LEU A 124 13.36 5.48 -1.80
CA LEU A 124 12.25 4.80 -1.10
C LEU A 124 12.48 3.29 -0.96
N GLU A 125 13.14 2.68 -1.94
CA GLU A 125 13.46 1.25 -1.97
C GLU A 125 14.40 0.89 -0.82
N ILE A 126 15.40 1.74 -0.55
CA ILE A 126 16.33 1.56 0.58
C ILE A 126 15.61 1.76 1.90
N THR A 127 14.77 2.80 2.00
CA THR A 127 13.94 3.03 3.20
C THR A 127 13.05 1.82 3.48
N ALA A 128 12.44 1.24 2.45
CA ALA A 128 11.61 0.05 2.59
C ALA A 128 12.40 -1.15 3.14
N ILE A 129 13.59 -1.43 2.61
CA ILE A 129 14.45 -2.52 3.12
C ILE A 129 14.88 -2.26 4.57
N CYS A 130 15.16 -1.01 4.93
CA CYS A 130 15.53 -0.63 6.30
C CYS A 130 14.44 -0.96 7.33
N ILE A 131 13.17 -1.09 6.96
CA ILE A 131 12.10 -1.48 7.89
C ILE A 131 12.46 -2.79 8.59
N ALA A 132 12.75 -3.86 7.83
CA ALA A 132 13.10 -5.15 8.41
C ALA A 132 14.36 -5.08 9.28
N VAL A 133 15.37 -4.34 8.82
CA VAL A 133 16.63 -4.16 9.58
C VAL A 133 16.35 -3.51 10.93
N PHE A 134 15.59 -2.42 10.97
CA PHE A 134 15.25 -1.74 12.22
C PHE A 134 14.38 -2.58 13.15
N LEU A 135 13.44 -3.36 12.61
CA LEU A 135 12.62 -4.27 13.43
C LEU A 135 13.49 -5.31 14.15
N VAL A 136 14.51 -5.84 13.47
CA VAL A 136 15.44 -6.81 14.06
C VAL A 136 16.41 -6.14 15.05
N VAL A 137 17.05 -5.04 14.64
CA VAL A 137 18.06 -4.34 15.48
C VAL A 137 17.45 -3.82 16.78
N MET A 138 16.20 -3.35 16.73
CA MET A 138 15.47 -2.87 17.91
C MET A 138 14.81 -4.00 18.71
N ASP A 139 15.10 -5.27 18.39
CA ASP A 139 14.51 -6.43 19.08
C ASP A 139 12.97 -6.35 19.19
N ILE A 140 12.32 -5.96 18.09
CA ILE A 140 10.87 -5.88 18.00
C ILE A 140 10.30 -7.22 17.52
N GLY A 141 10.95 -7.84 16.54
CA GLY A 141 10.60 -9.13 15.95
C GLY A 141 11.81 -9.97 15.60
N SER A 142 11.59 -11.26 15.35
CA SER A 142 12.65 -12.14 14.85
C SER A 142 13.03 -11.80 13.41
N VAL A 143 14.20 -12.25 12.96
CA VAL A 143 14.63 -12.09 11.56
C VAL A 143 13.56 -12.66 10.60
N LYS A 144 13.01 -13.82 10.92
CA LYS A 144 11.98 -14.46 10.11
C LYS A 144 10.71 -13.60 10.02
N ASP A 145 10.24 -13.06 11.14
CA ASP A 145 9.01 -12.25 11.19
C ASP A 145 9.19 -10.91 10.47
N ALA A 146 10.37 -10.30 10.57
CA ALA A 146 10.68 -9.03 9.93
C ALA A 146 10.79 -9.15 8.39
N TRP A 147 11.29 -10.28 7.88
CA TRP A 147 11.49 -10.48 6.44
C TRP A 147 10.34 -11.22 5.74
N ALA A 148 9.54 -12.01 6.46
CA ALA A 148 8.42 -12.76 5.89
C ALA A 148 7.44 -11.86 5.08
N PRO A 149 7.07 -10.65 5.52
CA PRO A 149 6.16 -9.78 4.76
C PRO A 149 6.66 -9.38 3.36
N TYR A 150 7.98 -9.38 3.12
CA TYR A 150 8.54 -9.06 1.79
C TYR A 150 8.26 -10.13 0.73
N MET A 151 8.01 -11.36 1.16
CA MET A 151 7.63 -12.49 0.30
C MET A 151 6.16 -12.90 0.51
N HIS A 152 5.35 -11.99 1.05
CA HIS A 152 3.93 -12.23 1.18
C HIS A 152 3.29 -12.41 -0.22
N PRO A 153 2.34 -13.34 -0.43
CA PRO A 153 1.69 -13.58 -1.73
C PRO A 153 1.21 -12.30 -2.43
N VAL A 154 0.69 -11.33 -1.66
CA VAL A 154 0.28 -10.02 -2.19
C VAL A 154 1.44 -9.25 -2.83
N VAL A 155 2.63 -9.27 -2.20
CA VAL A 155 3.82 -8.58 -2.72
C VAL A 155 4.31 -9.25 -4.00
N VAL A 156 4.34 -10.58 -4.02
CA VAL A 156 4.69 -11.38 -5.22
C VAL A 156 3.71 -11.09 -6.35
N PHE A 157 2.41 -11.04 -6.06
CA PHE A 157 1.40 -10.68 -7.06
C PHE A 157 1.61 -9.27 -7.62
N ILE A 158 1.88 -8.27 -6.77
CA ILE A 158 2.18 -6.90 -7.22
C ILE A 158 3.42 -6.90 -8.12
N MET A 159 4.47 -7.64 -7.78
CA MET A 159 5.66 -7.78 -8.64
C MET A 159 5.30 -8.36 -10.00
N CYS A 160 4.47 -9.41 -10.06
CA CYS A 160 3.99 -10.00 -11.32
C CYS A 160 3.20 -8.96 -12.15
N CYS A 161 2.33 -8.18 -11.52
CA CYS A 161 1.58 -7.11 -12.21
C CYS A 161 2.51 -6.04 -12.80
N LEU A 162 3.58 -5.65 -12.08
CA LEU A 162 4.58 -4.72 -12.60
C LEU A 162 5.36 -5.30 -13.79
N ILE A 163 5.67 -6.60 -13.77
CA ILE A 163 6.28 -7.30 -14.92
C ILE A 163 5.35 -7.24 -16.13
N PHE A 164 4.05 -7.46 -15.97
CA PHE A 164 3.06 -7.29 -17.03
C PHE A 164 3.06 -5.86 -17.58
N ALA A 165 3.05 -4.86 -16.71
CA ALA A 165 3.09 -3.45 -17.11
C ALA A 165 4.33 -3.14 -17.95
N ILE A 166 5.51 -3.61 -17.53
CA ILE A 166 6.77 -3.46 -18.27
C ILE A 166 6.72 -4.21 -19.61
N ALA A 167 6.14 -5.40 -19.65
CA ALA A 167 5.99 -6.18 -20.87
C ALA A 167 5.07 -5.47 -21.88
N LEU A 168 3.95 -4.91 -21.43
CA LEU A 168 3.05 -4.09 -22.24
C LEU A 168 3.77 -2.87 -22.83
N GLU A 169 4.59 -2.20 -22.03
CA GLU A 169 5.36 -1.03 -22.46
C GLU A 169 6.44 -1.39 -23.46
N LYS A 170 7.29 -2.38 -23.15
CA LYS A 170 8.40 -2.81 -24.02
C LYS A 170 7.96 -3.39 -25.35
N THR A 171 6.82 -4.06 -25.40
CA THR A 171 6.27 -4.61 -26.65
C THR A 171 5.60 -3.56 -27.53
N GLY A 172 5.34 -2.34 -27.01
CA GLY A 172 4.66 -1.27 -27.72
C GLY A 172 3.13 -1.36 -27.71
N THR A 173 2.55 -2.34 -27.02
CA THR A 173 1.11 -2.51 -26.93
C THR A 173 0.44 -1.29 -26.28
N THR A 174 1.08 -0.69 -25.30
CA THR A 174 0.62 0.56 -24.64
C THR A 174 0.55 1.74 -25.58
N LYS A 175 1.52 1.87 -26.52
CA LYS A 175 1.50 2.91 -27.55
C LYS A 175 0.29 2.79 -28.46
N ARG A 176 -0.11 1.57 -28.83
CA ARG A 176 -1.32 1.34 -29.64
C ARG A 176 -2.57 1.76 -28.92
N LEU A 177 -2.70 1.41 -27.64
CA LEU A 177 -3.82 1.81 -26.83
C LEU A 177 -3.91 3.34 -26.70
N GLY A 178 -2.79 4.00 -26.39
CA GLY A 178 -2.70 5.45 -26.36
C GLY A 178 -3.08 6.09 -27.68
N TYR A 179 -2.57 5.58 -28.81
CA TYR A 179 -2.91 6.09 -30.14
C TYR A 179 -4.40 5.93 -30.48
N PHE A 180 -4.98 4.78 -30.17
CA PHE A 180 -6.43 4.56 -30.36
C PHE A 180 -7.27 5.58 -29.62
N ILE A 181 -6.86 5.93 -28.39
CA ILE A 181 -7.52 6.95 -27.57
C ILE A 181 -7.35 8.34 -28.17
N ILE A 182 -6.12 8.70 -28.58
CA ILE A 182 -5.75 10.01 -29.13
C ILE A 182 -6.49 10.29 -30.43
N ARG A 183 -6.60 9.31 -31.33
CA ARG A 183 -7.25 9.44 -32.62
C ARG A 183 -8.70 9.91 -32.52
N LYS A 184 -9.38 9.63 -31.41
CA LYS A 184 -10.76 10.07 -31.15
C LYS A 184 -10.88 11.49 -30.60
N ALA A 185 -9.77 12.12 -30.21
CA ALA A 185 -9.80 13.37 -29.46
C ALA A 185 -10.04 14.62 -30.33
N GLY A 186 -9.62 14.61 -31.61
CA GLY A 186 -9.73 15.77 -32.49
C GLY A 186 -8.82 16.93 -32.07
N ARG A 187 -9.08 18.15 -32.57
CA ARG A 187 -8.24 19.34 -32.36
C ARG A 187 -8.53 20.13 -31.09
N SER A 188 -9.65 19.87 -30.41
CA SER A 188 -10.01 20.58 -29.19
C SER A 188 -9.20 20.07 -28.01
N LEU A 189 -8.42 20.95 -27.38
CA LEU A 189 -7.61 20.64 -26.20
C LEU A 189 -8.46 20.07 -25.05
N VAL A 190 -9.61 20.66 -24.78
CA VAL A 190 -10.52 20.19 -23.72
C VAL A 190 -11.01 18.77 -24.02
N ARG A 191 -11.49 18.54 -25.24
CA ARG A 191 -11.95 17.22 -25.67
C ARG A 191 -10.80 16.18 -25.63
N PHE A 192 -9.62 16.56 -26.07
CA PHE A 192 -8.42 15.74 -26.00
C PHE A 192 -8.11 15.31 -24.56
N THR A 193 -8.06 16.28 -23.62
CA THR A 193 -7.77 16.01 -22.21
C THR A 193 -8.84 15.08 -21.59
N PHE A 194 -10.12 15.31 -21.87
CA PHE A 194 -11.19 14.41 -21.40
C PHE A 194 -11.02 13.00 -21.96
N ILE A 195 -10.85 12.85 -23.27
CA ILE A 195 -10.76 11.53 -23.92
C ILE A 195 -9.52 10.76 -23.45
N ILE A 196 -8.36 11.43 -23.39
CA ILE A 196 -7.13 10.75 -22.98
C ILE A 196 -7.13 10.40 -21.50
N SER A 197 -7.61 11.33 -20.65
CA SER A 197 -7.65 11.08 -19.19
C SER A 197 -8.69 10.01 -18.84
N ILE A 198 -9.87 10.05 -19.41
CA ILE A 198 -10.89 9.01 -19.19
C ILE A 198 -10.44 7.67 -19.79
N GLY A 199 -9.91 7.68 -21.00
CA GLY A 199 -9.47 6.46 -21.69
C GLY A 199 -8.32 5.78 -20.95
N LEU A 200 -7.26 6.51 -20.59
CA LEU A 200 -6.15 5.98 -19.80
C LEU A 200 -6.57 5.70 -18.34
N GLY A 201 -7.46 6.51 -17.78
CA GLY A 201 -8.05 6.26 -16.48
C GLY A 201 -8.75 4.90 -16.43
N LEU A 202 -9.64 4.59 -17.36
CA LEU A 202 -10.28 3.27 -17.42
C LEU A 202 -9.28 2.15 -17.74
N ALA A 203 -8.31 2.40 -18.64
CA ALA A 203 -7.26 1.45 -18.96
C ALA A 203 -6.32 1.16 -17.77
N SER A 204 -6.21 2.07 -16.81
CA SER A 204 -5.37 1.89 -15.61
C SER A 204 -5.80 0.71 -14.74
N GLY A 205 -7.08 0.33 -14.82
CA GLY A 205 -7.58 -0.88 -14.18
C GLY A 205 -6.91 -2.17 -14.69
N VAL A 206 -6.33 -2.15 -15.89
CA VAL A 206 -5.66 -3.31 -16.50
C VAL A 206 -4.14 -3.13 -16.53
N MET A 207 -3.66 -1.87 -16.67
CA MET A 207 -2.25 -1.56 -16.92
C MET A 207 -1.47 -1.14 -15.68
N HIS A 208 -2.09 -1.04 -14.53
CA HIS A 208 -1.63 -0.32 -13.35
C HIS A 208 -1.67 1.21 -13.52
N ASP A 209 -2.12 1.92 -12.49
CA ASP A 209 -2.38 3.36 -12.51
C ASP A 209 -1.14 4.21 -12.84
N ALA A 210 0.03 3.86 -12.29
CA ALA A 210 1.28 4.56 -12.57
C ALA A 210 1.72 4.42 -14.03
N ALA A 211 1.58 3.23 -14.63
CA ALA A 211 1.96 2.99 -16.02
C ALA A 211 1.03 3.77 -16.98
N ALA A 212 -0.27 3.73 -16.75
CA ALA A 212 -1.24 4.50 -17.54
C ALA A 212 -0.98 6.01 -17.45
N CYS A 213 -0.68 6.51 -16.24
CA CYS A 213 -0.34 7.90 -16.02
C CYS A 213 0.96 8.30 -16.75
N ALA A 214 2.00 7.47 -16.70
CA ALA A 214 3.27 7.73 -17.38
C ALA A 214 3.06 7.87 -18.92
N ILE A 215 2.27 7.00 -19.54
CA ILE A 215 1.93 7.07 -20.97
C ILE A 215 1.25 8.41 -21.29
N GLY A 216 0.28 8.80 -20.49
CA GLY A 216 -0.40 10.08 -20.68
C GLY A 216 0.53 11.28 -20.54
N LEU A 217 1.43 11.26 -19.55
CA LEU A 217 2.42 12.32 -19.34
C LEU A 217 3.38 12.46 -20.53
N VAL A 218 3.93 11.33 -21.03
CA VAL A 218 4.82 11.34 -22.21
C VAL A 218 4.10 11.88 -23.44
N THR A 219 2.80 11.71 -23.54
CA THR A 219 1.98 12.24 -24.65
C THR A 219 1.62 13.72 -24.45
N MET A 220 1.17 14.10 -23.26
CA MET A 220 0.66 15.45 -22.99
C MET A 220 1.76 16.51 -22.88
N LEU A 221 2.90 16.18 -22.25
CA LEU A 221 3.99 17.15 -22.02
C LEU A 221 4.59 17.74 -23.28
N PRO A 222 4.98 16.93 -24.30
CA PRO A 222 5.48 17.48 -25.57
C PRO A 222 4.43 18.32 -26.28
N LEU A 223 3.17 17.89 -26.21
CA LEU A 223 2.06 18.59 -26.83
C LEU A 223 1.81 19.96 -26.22
N MET A 224 1.83 20.06 -24.89
CA MET A 224 1.74 21.33 -24.17
C MET A 224 2.86 22.29 -24.58
N ARG A 225 4.10 21.79 -24.73
CA ARG A 225 5.24 22.57 -25.17
C ARG A 225 5.09 23.03 -26.64
N ALA A 226 4.62 22.14 -27.52
CA ALA A 226 4.43 22.45 -28.94
C ALA A 226 3.37 23.54 -29.17
N VAL A 227 2.32 23.57 -28.33
CA VAL A 227 1.25 24.56 -28.41
C VAL A 227 1.58 25.84 -27.62
N GLY A 228 2.69 25.87 -26.88
CA GLY A 228 3.12 27.03 -26.11
C GLY A 228 2.29 27.30 -24.87
N ILE A 229 1.73 26.28 -24.23
CA ILE A 229 0.92 26.42 -23.00
C ILE A 229 1.86 26.81 -21.84
N PRO A 230 1.63 27.96 -21.16
CA PRO A 230 2.48 28.42 -20.09
C PRO A 230 2.46 27.44 -18.90
N PRO A 231 3.61 27.16 -18.27
CA PRO A 231 3.64 26.42 -17.03
C PRO A 231 2.77 27.09 -15.96
N TYR A 232 2.09 26.30 -15.15
CA TYR A 232 1.20 26.77 -14.07
C TYR A 232 -0.09 27.49 -14.50
N SER A 233 -0.37 27.67 -15.81
CA SER A 233 -1.66 28.14 -16.30
C SER A 233 -2.79 27.18 -15.90
N ASN A 234 -4.02 27.65 -15.91
CA ASN A 234 -5.19 26.78 -15.63
C ASN A 234 -5.29 25.65 -16.67
N THR A 235 -4.95 25.94 -17.94
CA THR A 235 -4.86 24.94 -18.99
C THR A 235 -3.85 23.85 -18.68
N ALA A 236 -2.64 24.22 -18.25
CA ALA A 236 -1.60 23.28 -17.84
C ALA A 236 -2.04 22.43 -16.64
N LYS A 237 -2.63 23.06 -15.61
CA LYS A 237 -3.15 22.35 -14.44
C LYS A 237 -4.28 21.38 -14.80
N PHE A 238 -5.22 21.81 -15.66
CA PHE A 238 -6.27 20.93 -16.12
C PHE A 238 -5.72 19.69 -16.83
N MET A 239 -4.80 19.85 -17.77
CA MET A 239 -4.19 18.73 -18.50
C MET A 239 -3.42 17.79 -17.57
N MET A 240 -2.54 18.36 -16.73
CA MET A 240 -1.64 17.58 -15.91
C MET A 240 -2.29 16.90 -14.71
N LEU A 241 -3.33 17.50 -14.11
CA LEU A 241 -4.01 16.93 -12.95
C LEU A 241 -5.13 15.97 -13.34
N SER A 242 -5.81 16.19 -14.47
CA SER A 242 -6.87 15.28 -14.92
C SER A 242 -6.39 13.84 -15.08
N LEU A 243 -5.16 13.67 -15.56
CA LEU A 243 -4.60 12.36 -15.84
C LEU A 243 -4.34 11.51 -14.59
N PRO A 244 -3.53 11.96 -13.59
CA PRO A 244 -3.27 11.15 -12.39
C PRO A 244 -4.53 10.89 -11.57
N PHE A 245 -5.45 11.85 -11.48
CA PHE A 245 -6.71 11.63 -10.78
C PHE A 245 -7.58 10.59 -11.49
N ALA A 246 -7.66 10.64 -12.83
CA ALA A 246 -8.39 9.65 -13.60
C ALA A 246 -7.76 8.26 -13.51
N CYS A 247 -6.41 8.15 -13.62
CA CYS A 247 -5.71 6.88 -13.49
C CYS A 247 -5.84 6.29 -12.08
N SER A 248 -5.74 7.12 -11.05
CA SER A 248 -5.93 6.67 -9.67
C SER A 248 -7.37 6.18 -9.43
N ALA A 249 -8.37 6.89 -9.96
CA ALA A 249 -9.76 6.48 -9.87
C ALA A 249 -10.04 5.18 -10.64
N GLY A 250 -9.49 5.04 -11.85
CA GLY A 250 -9.68 3.84 -12.66
C GLY A 250 -8.92 2.63 -12.15
N GLY A 251 -7.74 2.85 -11.58
CA GLY A 251 -6.92 1.79 -11.00
C GLY A 251 -7.60 1.03 -9.86
N MET A 252 -8.60 1.60 -9.19
CA MET A 252 -9.37 0.84 -8.20
C MET A 252 -10.36 -0.16 -8.82
N GLY A 253 -10.65 -0.07 -10.12
CA GLY A 253 -11.64 -0.92 -10.79
C GLY A 253 -11.30 -2.40 -10.84
N THR A 254 -10.02 -2.78 -10.71
CA THR A 254 -9.59 -4.19 -10.64
C THR A 254 -8.51 -4.38 -9.58
N LEU A 255 -8.28 -5.61 -9.14
CA LEU A 255 -7.23 -5.91 -8.17
C LEU A 255 -5.83 -5.52 -8.65
N ILE A 256 -5.55 -5.63 -9.95
CA ILE A 256 -4.22 -5.33 -10.53
C ILE A 256 -4.02 -3.85 -10.87
N GLY A 257 -5.08 -3.06 -10.91
CA GLY A 257 -5.00 -1.64 -11.26
C GLY A 257 -4.20 -0.80 -10.28
N GLY A 258 -4.00 -1.28 -9.05
CA GLY A 258 -3.14 -0.63 -8.07
C GLY A 258 -2.81 -1.53 -6.89
N GLY A 259 -1.56 -1.51 -6.41
CA GLY A 259 -1.10 -2.36 -5.29
C GLY A 259 -1.93 -2.19 -4.01
N ARG A 260 -2.50 -1.01 -3.78
CA ARG A 260 -3.39 -0.73 -2.64
C ARG A 260 -4.64 -1.62 -2.60
N ASN A 261 -5.15 -2.05 -3.76
CA ASN A 261 -6.34 -2.89 -3.86
C ASN A 261 -6.05 -4.28 -3.28
N MET A 262 -4.89 -4.85 -3.62
CA MET A 262 -4.44 -6.13 -3.10
C MET A 262 -4.20 -6.08 -1.58
N VAL A 263 -3.60 -4.99 -1.10
CA VAL A 263 -3.39 -4.77 0.34
C VAL A 263 -4.73 -4.69 1.06
N ALA A 264 -5.70 -3.96 0.51
CA ALA A 264 -7.05 -3.87 1.09
C ALA A 264 -7.76 -5.24 1.12
N ALA A 265 -7.68 -6.00 0.04
CA ALA A 265 -8.24 -7.36 -0.02
C ALA A 265 -7.58 -8.32 0.98
N ALA A 266 -6.24 -8.22 1.16
CA ALA A 266 -5.50 -9.02 2.13
C ALA A 266 -5.91 -8.68 3.57
N PHE A 267 -6.00 -7.40 3.92
CA PHE A 267 -6.48 -6.99 5.25
C PHE A 267 -7.92 -7.40 5.51
N LEU A 268 -8.80 -7.30 4.50
CA LEU A 268 -10.17 -7.79 4.66
C LEU A 268 -10.18 -9.28 5.01
N LYS A 269 -9.39 -10.10 4.29
CA LYS A 269 -9.25 -11.53 4.58
C LYS A 269 -8.69 -11.78 5.97
N GLU A 270 -7.66 -11.03 6.38
CA GLU A 270 -7.01 -11.18 7.69
C GLU A 270 -7.95 -10.84 8.85
N PHE A 271 -8.69 -9.73 8.75
CA PHE A 271 -9.54 -9.26 9.84
C PHE A 271 -10.93 -9.89 9.90
N THR A 272 -11.48 -10.30 8.76
CA THR A 272 -12.86 -10.80 8.67
C THR A 272 -12.99 -12.26 8.23
N GLY A 273 -11.92 -12.85 7.71
CA GLY A 273 -11.93 -14.16 7.07
C GLY A 273 -12.58 -14.17 5.67
N ILE A 274 -13.05 -13.01 5.17
CA ILE A 274 -13.70 -12.91 3.85
C ILE A 274 -12.64 -12.77 2.77
N GLU A 275 -12.58 -13.73 1.87
CA GLU A 275 -11.69 -13.69 0.69
C GLU A 275 -12.47 -13.17 -0.52
N LEU A 276 -12.03 -12.01 -1.04
CA LEU A 276 -12.56 -11.46 -2.29
C LEU A 276 -11.78 -12.07 -3.47
N THR A 277 -12.50 -12.68 -4.40
CA THR A 277 -11.93 -13.12 -5.67
C THR A 277 -11.69 -11.93 -6.61
N PHE A 278 -10.92 -12.16 -7.68
CA PHE A 278 -10.73 -11.14 -8.72
C PHE A 278 -12.06 -10.69 -9.35
N PHE A 279 -12.98 -11.62 -9.53
CA PHE A 279 -14.31 -11.35 -10.06
C PHE A 279 -15.17 -10.53 -9.09
N ASP A 280 -15.18 -10.89 -7.80
CA ASP A 280 -15.91 -10.15 -6.78
C ASP A 280 -15.44 -8.70 -6.72
N TRP A 281 -14.11 -8.48 -6.75
CA TRP A 281 -13.57 -7.13 -6.77
C TRP A 281 -14.07 -6.32 -7.97
N ILE A 282 -14.02 -6.89 -9.18
CA ILE A 282 -14.51 -6.22 -10.39
C ILE A 282 -15.99 -5.89 -10.26
N LEU A 283 -16.80 -6.80 -9.77
CA LEU A 283 -18.24 -6.62 -9.63
C LEU A 283 -18.59 -5.39 -8.78
N TYR A 284 -17.84 -5.16 -7.69
CA TYR A 284 -18.07 -4.02 -6.80
C TYR A 284 -17.31 -2.76 -7.22
N ALA A 285 -16.07 -2.86 -7.63
CA ALA A 285 -15.21 -1.71 -7.83
C ALA A 285 -15.27 -1.12 -9.25
N LEU A 286 -15.49 -1.94 -10.28
CA LEU A 286 -15.53 -1.46 -11.67
C LEU A 286 -16.69 -0.48 -11.94
N PRO A 287 -17.93 -0.71 -11.47
CA PRO A 287 -18.99 0.27 -11.62
C PRO A 287 -18.67 1.62 -10.96
N ALA A 288 -18.04 1.59 -9.77
CA ALA A 288 -17.56 2.79 -9.10
C ALA A 288 -16.47 3.50 -9.92
N ALA A 289 -15.51 2.76 -10.49
CA ALA A 289 -14.46 3.33 -11.33
C ALA A 289 -15.03 4.00 -12.60
N ILE A 290 -16.01 3.37 -13.26
CA ILE A 290 -16.68 3.93 -14.46
C ILE A 290 -17.32 5.29 -14.17
N VAL A 291 -17.84 5.48 -12.97
CA VAL A 291 -18.47 6.76 -12.57
C VAL A 291 -17.42 7.75 -12.08
N THR A 292 -16.47 7.31 -11.25
CA THR A 292 -15.49 8.20 -10.60
C THR A 292 -14.44 8.73 -11.57
N VAL A 293 -14.05 7.98 -12.60
CA VAL A 293 -13.06 8.43 -13.61
C VAL A 293 -13.53 9.68 -14.35
N PRO A 294 -14.70 9.70 -15.03
CA PRO A 294 -15.17 10.93 -15.67
C PRO A 294 -15.50 12.03 -14.65
N ALA A 295 -15.99 11.69 -13.46
CA ALA A 295 -16.26 12.66 -12.41
C ALA A 295 -14.97 13.36 -11.94
N ALA A 296 -13.88 12.63 -11.77
CA ALA A 296 -12.59 13.21 -11.40
C ALA A 296 -12.09 14.21 -12.44
N VAL A 297 -12.15 13.86 -13.73
CA VAL A 297 -11.76 14.78 -14.82
C VAL A 297 -12.69 16.00 -14.87
N ALA A 298 -13.99 15.80 -14.68
CA ALA A 298 -14.97 16.91 -14.66
C ALA A 298 -14.71 17.87 -13.48
N ILE A 299 -14.39 17.36 -12.29
CA ILE A 299 -14.05 18.19 -11.13
C ILE A 299 -12.79 19.03 -11.43
N VAL A 300 -11.74 18.42 -11.98
CA VAL A 300 -10.51 19.15 -12.34
C VAL A 300 -10.81 20.22 -13.38
N TYR A 301 -11.68 19.93 -14.38
CA TYR A 301 -12.14 20.91 -15.37
C TYR A 301 -12.90 22.08 -14.73
N LEU A 302 -13.78 21.81 -13.75
CA LEU A 302 -14.56 22.85 -13.09
C LEU A 302 -13.68 23.77 -12.23
N VAL A 303 -12.65 23.20 -11.58
CA VAL A 303 -11.70 23.94 -10.73
C VAL A 303 -10.69 24.72 -11.58
N TYR A 304 -10.15 24.12 -12.62
CA TYR A 304 -9.14 24.70 -13.51
C TYR A 304 -9.66 24.82 -14.92
N ARG A 305 -10.59 25.76 -15.15
CA ARG A 305 -11.16 26.01 -16.49
C ARG A 305 -10.06 26.42 -17.46
N PRO A 306 -9.82 25.63 -18.53
CA PRO A 306 -8.80 25.96 -19.51
C PRO A 306 -9.21 27.14 -20.37
N GLU A 307 -8.23 27.88 -20.86
CA GLU A 307 -8.43 28.98 -21.79
C GLU A 307 -8.82 28.44 -23.18
N ALA A 308 -9.80 29.07 -23.81
CA ALA A 308 -10.49 28.50 -25.01
C ALA A 308 -9.69 28.57 -26.33
N HIS A 309 -8.54 29.25 -26.36
CA HIS A 309 -7.84 29.59 -27.62
C HIS A 309 -6.77 28.60 -28.07
N TYR A 310 -6.49 27.55 -27.29
CA TYR A 310 -5.48 26.55 -27.69
C TYR A 310 -6.09 25.48 -28.58
N GLN A 311 -5.49 25.29 -29.76
CA GLN A 311 -5.81 24.19 -30.69
C GLN A 311 -4.62 23.25 -30.81
N LEU A 312 -4.89 21.96 -30.81
CA LEU A 312 -3.87 20.94 -30.94
C LEU A 312 -3.52 20.69 -32.42
N PRO A 313 -2.25 20.39 -32.73
CA PRO A 313 -1.87 19.91 -34.06
C PRO A 313 -2.57 18.59 -34.37
N GLU A 314 -2.74 18.28 -35.66
CA GLU A 314 -3.26 16.99 -36.09
C GLU A 314 -2.20 15.90 -35.85
N PHE A 315 -2.65 14.82 -35.20
CA PHE A 315 -1.81 13.63 -35.00
C PHE A 315 -1.87 12.73 -36.24
N HIS A 316 -0.77 12.62 -36.96
CA HIS A 316 -0.62 11.75 -38.13
C HIS A 316 0.42 10.65 -37.89
N GLU A 317 0.44 10.04 -36.72
CA GLU A 317 1.28 8.83 -36.54
C GLU A 317 0.52 7.62 -37.08
N GLU A 318 1.10 6.93 -38.07
CA GLU A 318 0.61 5.65 -38.54
C GLU A 318 1.28 4.53 -37.73
N LEU A 319 0.51 3.79 -37.01
CA LEU A 319 0.97 2.56 -36.36
C LEU A 319 1.15 1.48 -37.43
N GLY A 320 2.35 0.94 -37.54
CA GLY A 320 2.61 -0.22 -38.35
C GLY A 320 1.78 -1.46 -37.99
N PRO A 321 1.87 -2.55 -38.72
CA PRO A 321 1.15 -3.80 -38.44
C PRO A 321 1.54 -4.35 -37.06
N TRP A 322 0.68 -5.20 -36.50
CA TRP A 322 0.93 -5.86 -35.23
C TRP A 322 2.17 -6.75 -35.29
N THR A 323 3.13 -6.48 -34.42
CA THR A 323 4.36 -7.28 -34.31
C THR A 323 4.08 -8.63 -33.64
N PRO A 324 4.91 -9.67 -33.91
CA PRO A 324 4.78 -10.97 -33.22
C PRO A 324 4.91 -10.85 -31.68
N ALA A 325 5.72 -9.88 -31.21
CA ALA A 325 5.90 -9.62 -29.77
C ALA A 325 4.63 -9.06 -29.14
N GLU A 326 3.98 -8.09 -29.79
CA GLU A 326 2.69 -7.54 -29.35
C GLU A 326 1.62 -8.63 -29.29
N LYS A 327 1.50 -9.45 -30.34
CA LYS A 327 0.50 -10.55 -30.38
C LYS A 327 0.71 -11.56 -29.27
N ARG A 328 1.96 -12.02 -29.04
CA ARG A 328 2.29 -12.95 -27.96
C ARG A 328 1.95 -12.35 -26.58
N ASN A 329 2.31 -11.10 -26.38
CA ASN A 329 2.02 -10.41 -25.12
C ASN A 329 0.51 -10.32 -24.85
N MET A 330 -0.29 -9.95 -25.86
CA MET A 330 -1.75 -9.92 -25.75
C MET A 330 -2.36 -11.29 -25.46
N ILE A 331 -1.82 -12.37 -26.06
CA ILE A 331 -2.27 -13.73 -25.78
C ILE A 331 -1.97 -14.12 -24.32
N VAL A 332 -0.73 -13.87 -23.86
CA VAL A 332 -0.33 -14.21 -22.48
C VAL A 332 -1.18 -13.46 -21.49
N ILE A 333 -1.38 -12.15 -21.68
CA ILE A 333 -2.22 -11.34 -20.79
C ILE A 333 -3.66 -11.84 -20.81
N GLY A 334 -4.21 -12.10 -21.99
CA GLY A 334 -5.58 -12.63 -22.12
C GLY A 334 -5.77 -13.96 -21.40
N LEU A 335 -4.82 -14.88 -21.54
CA LEU A 335 -4.85 -16.18 -20.83
C LEU A 335 -4.72 -15.99 -19.31
N THR A 336 -3.86 -15.06 -18.85
CA THR A 336 -3.72 -14.78 -17.42
C THR A 336 -5.01 -14.21 -16.83
N PHE A 337 -5.63 -13.23 -17.51
CA PHE A 337 -6.92 -12.70 -17.09
C PHE A 337 -8.00 -13.79 -17.04
N LEU A 338 -8.03 -14.66 -18.03
CA LEU A 338 -8.97 -15.76 -18.08
C LEU A 338 -8.76 -16.72 -16.90
N ALA A 339 -7.50 -17.04 -16.59
CA ALA A 339 -7.17 -17.86 -15.42
C ALA A 339 -7.62 -17.18 -14.12
N TRP A 340 -7.39 -15.86 -13.96
CA TRP A 340 -7.85 -15.14 -12.76
C TRP A 340 -9.37 -15.10 -12.62
N LEU A 341 -10.10 -14.90 -13.72
CA LEU A 341 -11.57 -14.92 -13.71
C LEU A 341 -12.13 -16.31 -13.39
N THR A 342 -11.39 -17.37 -13.73
CA THR A 342 -11.83 -18.76 -13.54
C THR A 342 -11.22 -19.42 -12.30
N LYS A 343 -10.61 -18.65 -11.37
CA LYS A 343 -10.04 -19.17 -10.12
C LYS A 343 -10.98 -20.13 -9.38
N GLY A 344 -12.27 -19.83 -9.35
CA GLY A 344 -13.28 -20.68 -8.74
C GLY A 344 -13.40 -22.10 -9.32
N LEU A 345 -12.89 -22.33 -10.56
CA LEU A 345 -12.92 -23.64 -11.21
C LEU A 345 -11.67 -24.47 -10.94
N HIS A 346 -10.49 -23.84 -10.87
CA HIS A 346 -9.20 -24.57 -10.77
C HIS A 346 -8.47 -24.40 -9.45
N GLY A 347 -8.88 -23.45 -8.59
CA GLY A 347 -8.33 -23.23 -7.25
C GLY A 347 -6.88 -22.70 -7.19
N ILE A 348 -6.24 -22.39 -8.33
CA ILE A 348 -4.87 -21.87 -8.38
C ILE A 348 -4.88 -20.43 -7.88
N ASP A 349 -3.96 -20.07 -6.97
CA ASP A 349 -3.86 -18.71 -6.45
C ASP A 349 -3.31 -17.73 -7.50
N TYR A 350 -3.54 -16.44 -7.28
CA TYR A 350 -3.12 -15.37 -8.20
C TYR A 350 -1.62 -15.13 -8.20
N SER A 351 -0.90 -15.54 -7.13
CA SER A 351 0.54 -15.32 -6.91
C SER A 351 1.39 -16.50 -7.38
#